data_916bec09ae3d01679d71d14923cc4ee7
#
_entry.id   916bec09ae3d01679d71d14923cc4ee7
#
_cell.length_a   1.000
_cell.length_b   1.000
_cell.length_c   1.000
_cell.angle_alpha   90.00
_cell.angle_beta   90.00
_cell.angle_gamma   90.00
#
_symmetry.space_group_name_H-M   'P 1'
#
loop_
_entity.id
_entity.type
_entity.pdbx_description
1 polymer ?
#
loop_
_entity_poly.entity_id
_entity_poly.type
_entity_poly.pdbx_seq_one_letter_code
_entity_poly.pdbx_strand_id
1 'polypeptide(L)'
;TAYEIVDCDWSSDVCSSDLNPYQWIPEQTNQSGEFVLTNGSYIMSARATRQEILVWTDSCLYSQQYLGAPYVWGFQVLMDNISVMSPNSMITVNNVTYWMGRDRFYMYSGRVEVLPCALRQYIFADINNDQAYQVFAGANEAYNEVWWYYVSNSSGGTTVDKYVIYNYLDRVWYYGNLNRSAWIQSGTQPYPIAADYNGRLLYHENGCDDQSTASPQPIDAYVQSSDFDIGDGHNFGFVWRILPDVNFNGSTTNEPSVTMTVRSEEHTSELQSQSTISYAVFCLKKK
;
A
#
# COMPACT_ATOMS: atom_id res chain seq x y z
N THR A 1 11.98 20.96 7.36
CA THR A 1 11.72 21.22 8.79
C THR A 1 10.34 20.68 9.06
N ALA A 2 10.28 19.53 9.73
CA ALA A 2 9.02 18.93 10.13
C ALA A 2 8.41 19.82 11.21
N TYR A 3 7.24 20.35 10.97
CA TYR A 3 6.44 20.99 12.00
C TYR A 3 5.74 19.87 12.76
N GLU A 4 6.18 19.64 13.99
CA GLU A 4 5.45 18.80 14.93
C GLU A 4 4.13 19.52 15.26
N ILE A 5 3.02 18.90 14.92
CA ILE A 5 1.71 19.28 15.46
C ILE A 5 1.69 18.68 16.86
N VAL A 6 2.13 19.44 17.85
CA VAL A 6 2.15 19.01 19.25
C VAL A 6 0.93 19.59 19.96
N ASP A 7 0.10 18.69 20.46
CA ASP A 7 -0.86 18.88 21.55
C ASP A 7 -1.97 19.93 21.34
N CYS A 8 -2.66 19.88 20.21
CA CYS A 8 -4.04 20.35 20.17
C CYS A 8 -4.94 19.16 20.47
N ASP A 9 -5.86 19.32 21.41
CA ASP A 9 -6.95 18.37 21.63
C ASP A 9 -7.55 18.00 20.26
N TRP A 10 -7.59 16.71 19.94
CA TRP A 10 -7.97 16.18 18.62
C TRP A 10 -9.46 16.38 18.31
N SER A 11 -10.01 17.49 18.81
CA SER A 11 -11.28 18.01 18.33
C SER A 11 -11.10 18.55 16.90
N SER A 12 -12.17 18.98 16.27
CA SER A 12 -12.18 19.49 14.88
C SER A 12 -11.35 20.78 14.66
N ASP A 13 -10.46 21.12 15.57
CA ASP A 13 -9.70 22.37 15.54
C ASP A 13 -8.25 22.14 15.08
N VAL A 14 -7.79 22.97 14.16
CA VAL A 14 -6.39 22.99 13.72
C VAL A 14 -5.76 24.28 14.22
N CYS A 15 -4.77 24.17 15.11
CA CYS A 15 -3.99 25.29 15.59
C CYS A 15 -2.70 25.43 14.78
N SER A 16 -2.35 26.63 14.37
CA SER A 16 -1.07 26.91 13.72
C SER A 16 -0.33 28.03 14.40
N SER A 17 0.94 27.80 14.78
CA SER A 17 1.87 28.88 15.14
C SER A 17 2.79 29.12 13.93
N ASP A 18 2.97 30.36 13.50
CA ASP A 18 3.69 30.63 12.29
C ASP A 18 5.17 30.99 12.49
N LEU A 19 5.49 31.82 13.48
CA LEU A 19 6.85 32.29 13.67
C LEU A 19 7.45 31.94 15.05
N ASN A 20 6.62 31.60 16.01
CA ASN A 20 7.07 31.25 17.36
C ASN A 20 6.45 29.92 17.80
N PRO A 21 7.23 28.85 17.87
CA PRO A 21 6.73 27.53 18.26
C PRO A 21 6.25 27.42 19.71
N TYR A 22 6.40 28.48 20.48
CA TYR A 22 5.96 28.58 21.88
C TYR A 22 4.69 29.40 22.09
N GLN A 23 4.14 30.03 21.04
CA GLN A 23 2.93 30.84 21.09
C GLN A 23 1.85 30.32 20.18
N TRP A 24 1.01 29.44 20.70
CA TRP A 24 -0.08 28.80 19.98
C TRP A 24 -1.43 29.47 20.12
N ILE A 25 -1.60 30.27 21.19
CA ILE A 25 -2.86 30.98 21.47
C ILE A 25 -2.93 32.21 20.57
N PRO A 26 -4.01 32.37 19.77
CA PRO A 26 -4.20 33.58 18.97
C PRO A 26 -4.31 34.84 19.82
N GLU A 27 -3.45 35.83 19.56
CA GLU A 27 -3.45 37.14 20.18
C GLU A 27 -3.26 38.22 19.11
N GLN A 28 -3.58 39.48 19.45
CA GLN A 28 -3.41 40.61 18.51
C GLN A 28 -1.95 40.87 18.11
N THR A 29 -1.00 40.37 18.86
CA THR A 29 0.43 40.57 18.68
C THR A 29 1.17 39.43 18.00
N ASN A 30 0.50 38.30 17.78
CA ASN A 30 1.07 37.16 17.13
C ASN A 30 0.26 36.79 15.85
N GLN A 31 0.78 35.89 15.07
CA GLN A 31 0.11 35.38 13.85
C GLN A 31 -0.44 33.96 14.04
N SER A 32 -0.58 33.52 15.29
CA SER A 32 -1.23 32.26 15.60
C SER A 32 -2.69 32.33 15.19
N GLY A 33 -3.21 31.26 14.63
CA GLY A 33 -4.58 31.18 14.15
C GLY A 33 -5.25 29.90 14.58
N GLU A 34 -6.55 29.96 14.75
CA GLU A 34 -7.42 28.83 15.01
C GLU A 34 -8.45 28.74 13.89
N PHE A 35 -8.67 27.54 13.40
CA PHE A 35 -9.68 27.29 12.37
C PHE A 35 -10.47 26.04 12.71
N VAL A 36 -11.77 26.17 12.84
CA VAL A 36 -12.70 25.09 13.08
C VAL A 36 -13.12 24.45 11.76
N LEU A 37 -12.82 23.17 11.58
CA LEU A 37 -13.24 22.41 10.41
C LEU A 37 -14.73 22.07 10.56
N THR A 38 -15.55 22.56 9.64
CA THR A 38 -17.01 22.43 9.72
C THR A 38 -17.52 21.08 9.26
N ASN A 39 -16.76 20.34 8.46
CA ASN A 39 -17.13 19.06 7.91
C ASN A 39 -16.24 17.97 8.55
N GLY A 40 -16.87 17.08 9.29
CA GLY A 40 -16.21 16.03 10.06
C GLY A 40 -16.31 16.23 11.57
N SER A 41 -16.11 15.17 12.31
CA SER A 41 -16.25 15.16 13.77
C SER A 41 -14.88 15.21 14.47
N TYR A 42 -13.84 14.72 13.82
CA TYR A 42 -12.47 14.72 14.34
C TYR A 42 -11.44 14.58 13.21
N ILE A 43 -10.23 15.01 13.49
CA ILE A 43 -9.11 14.89 12.55
C ILE A 43 -8.51 13.49 12.68
N MET A 44 -8.43 12.79 11.55
CA MET A 44 -7.83 11.47 11.47
C MET A 44 -6.30 11.54 11.33
N SER A 45 -5.83 12.39 10.42
CA SER A 45 -4.40 12.54 10.14
C SER A 45 -4.13 13.79 9.29
N ALA A 46 -2.86 14.18 9.24
CA ALA A 46 -2.39 15.22 8.34
C ALA A 46 -1.08 14.80 7.68
N ARG A 47 -0.88 15.23 6.43
CA ARG A 47 0.35 14.98 5.67
C ARG A 47 0.77 16.23 4.91
N ALA A 48 2.03 16.60 5.07
CA ALA A 48 2.62 17.68 4.30
C ALA A 48 2.94 17.20 2.88
N THR A 49 2.53 17.98 1.90
CA THR A 49 2.97 17.91 0.51
C THR A 49 3.94 19.06 0.22
N ARG A 50 4.33 19.27 -1.03
CA ARG A 50 5.25 20.38 -1.37
C ARG A 50 4.61 21.76 -1.23
N GLN A 51 3.31 21.88 -1.44
CA GLN A 51 2.62 23.18 -1.54
C GLN A 51 1.56 23.38 -0.47
N GLU A 52 1.10 22.32 0.16
CA GLU A 52 -0.02 22.34 1.09
C GLU A 52 0.10 21.20 2.11
N ILE A 53 -0.67 21.30 3.16
CA ILE A 53 -0.85 20.24 4.13
C ILE A 53 -2.25 19.67 3.91
N LEU A 54 -2.30 18.38 3.63
CA LEU A 54 -3.55 17.64 3.53
C LEU A 54 -4.01 17.20 4.91
N VAL A 55 -5.24 17.54 5.28
CA VAL A 55 -5.83 17.21 6.58
C VAL A 55 -7.08 16.37 6.34
N TRP A 56 -7.06 15.13 6.83
CA TRP A 56 -8.18 14.22 6.76
C TRP A 56 -8.99 14.28 8.05
N THR A 57 -10.28 14.50 7.89
CA THR A 57 -11.25 14.23 8.94
C THR A 57 -11.85 12.83 8.74
N ASP A 58 -12.77 12.44 9.58
CA ASP A 58 -13.52 11.18 9.43
C ASP A 58 -14.38 11.12 8.16
N SER A 59 -14.68 12.26 7.53
CA SER A 59 -15.60 12.35 6.38
C SER A 59 -15.10 13.20 5.21
N CYS A 60 -14.08 14.04 5.42
CA CYS A 60 -13.63 15.03 4.42
C CYS A 60 -12.11 15.11 4.32
N LEU A 61 -11.64 15.63 3.19
CA LEU A 61 -10.26 16.05 2.98
C LEU A 61 -10.19 17.55 2.81
N TYR A 62 -9.34 18.18 3.63
CA TYR A 62 -9.00 19.59 3.54
C TYR A 62 -7.58 19.79 3.01
N SER A 63 -7.39 20.89 2.32
CA SER A 63 -6.08 21.47 2.02
C SER A 63 -5.85 22.67 2.92
N GLN A 64 -4.76 22.67 3.65
CA GLN A 64 -4.25 23.81 4.37
C GLN A 64 -3.12 24.43 3.56
N GLN A 65 -3.25 25.70 3.22
CA GLN A 65 -2.28 26.43 2.40
C GLN A 65 -1.82 27.71 3.12
N TYR A 66 -0.55 28.05 2.92
CA TYR A 66 -0.02 29.31 3.37
C TYR A 66 -0.45 30.44 2.43
N LEU A 67 -1.18 31.43 2.96
CA LEU A 67 -1.73 32.55 2.17
C LEU A 67 -0.93 33.84 2.34
N GLY A 68 -0.08 33.91 3.35
CA GLY A 68 0.60 35.17 3.72
C GLY A 68 -0.28 36.10 4.55
N ALA A 69 0.31 37.20 5.04
CA ALA A 69 -0.41 38.19 5.85
C ALA A 69 -1.52 38.90 5.07
N PRO A 70 -2.69 39.21 5.67
CA PRO A 70 -3.05 39.02 7.07
C PRO A 70 -3.59 37.64 7.42
N TYR A 71 -3.93 36.82 6.43
CA TYR A 71 -4.43 35.47 6.60
C TYR A 71 -3.28 34.51 6.43
N VAL A 72 -2.66 34.09 7.52
CA VAL A 72 -1.45 33.24 7.46
C VAL A 72 -1.74 31.91 6.81
N TRP A 73 -2.83 31.26 7.22
CA TRP A 73 -3.27 29.96 6.73
C TRP A 73 -4.71 30.00 6.23
N GLY A 74 -4.97 29.29 5.19
CA GLY A 74 -6.32 29.06 4.68
C GLY A 74 -6.62 27.58 4.55
N PHE A 75 -7.87 27.22 4.81
CA PHE A 75 -8.37 25.85 4.68
C PHE A 75 -9.41 25.79 3.58
N GLN A 76 -9.28 24.80 2.71
CA GLN A 76 -10.23 24.55 1.64
C GLN A 76 -10.63 23.08 1.66
N VAL A 77 -11.91 22.80 1.54
CA VAL A 77 -12.42 21.45 1.32
C VAL A 77 -12.05 21.02 -0.09
N LEU A 78 -11.32 19.92 -0.21
CA LEU A 78 -10.97 19.32 -1.49
C LEU A 78 -12.03 18.31 -1.94
N MET A 79 -12.55 17.53 -1.01
CA MET A 79 -13.59 16.54 -1.30
C MET A 79 -14.31 16.12 -0.01
N ASP A 80 -15.62 15.97 -0.12
CA ASP A 80 -16.50 15.40 0.90
C ASP A 80 -16.71 13.90 0.68
N ASN A 81 -17.24 13.22 1.69
CA ASN A 81 -17.54 11.78 1.68
C ASN A 81 -16.32 10.92 1.36
N ILE A 82 -15.19 11.30 1.92
CA ILE A 82 -13.95 10.53 1.89
C ILE A 82 -13.79 9.80 3.22
N SER A 83 -13.41 8.55 3.13
CA SER A 83 -13.04 7.77 4.30
C SER A 83 -11.53 7.51 4.32
N VAL A 84 -10.99 7.35 5.51
CA VAL A 84 -9.63 6.91 5.78
C VAL A 84 -9.71 5.69 6.68
N MET A 85 -8.94 4.66 6.38
CA MET A 85 -8.95 3.41 7.15
C MET A 85 -8.30 3.61 8.53
N SER A 86 -7.14 4.23 8.55
CA SER A 86 -6.37 4.53 9.78
C SER A 86 -5.54 5.80 9.60
N PRO A 87 -5.03 6.40 10.68
CA PRO A 87 -4.13 7.55 10.61
C PRO A 87 -2.84 7.29 9.82
N ASN A 88 -2.41 6.04 9.72
CA ASN A 88 -1.19 5.65 9.05
C ASN A 88 -1.42 5.02 7.66
N SER A 89 -2.66 4.98 7.17
CA SER A 89 -3.00 4.36 5.88
C SER A 89 -2.71 5.23 4.66
N MET A 90 -1.99 6.33 4.84
CA MET A 90 -1.66 7.27 3.77
C MET A 90 -0.16 7.47 3.63
N ILE A 91 0.28 7.70 2.41
CA ILE A 91 1.69 7.97 2.08
C ILE A 91 1.79 8.90 0.88
N THR A 92 2.80 9.76 0.89
CA THR A 92 3.10 10.67 -0.22
C THR A 92 4.37 10.22 -0.93
N VAL A 93 4.25 9.95 -2.21
CA VAL A 93 5.36 9.53 -3.10
C VAL A 93 5.32 10.41 -4.34
N ASN A 94 6.45 10.98 -4.74
CA ASN A 94 6.57 11.83 -5.92
C ASN A 94 5.50 12.95 -5.98
N ASN A 95 5.19 13.56 -4.83
CA ASN A 95 4.18 14.61 -4.70
C ASN A 95 2.73 14.16 -4.99
N VAL A 96 2.49 12.86 -5.03
CA VAL A 96 1.15 12.26 -5.07
C VAL A 96 0.91 11.57 -3.74
N THR A 97 -0.23 11.84 -3.11
CA THR A 97 -0.61 11.18 -1.87
C THR A 97 -1.61 10.08 -2.16
N TYR A 98 -1.29 8.89 -1.70
CA TYR A 98 -2.13 7.70 -1.81
C TYR A 98 -2.64 7.30 -0.45
N TRP A 99 -3.90 6.85 -0.36
CA TRP A 99 -4.44 6.34 0.90
C TRP A 99 -5.51 5.27 0.70
N MET A 100 -5.64 4.44 1.73
CA MET A 100 -6.66 3.44 1.82
C MET A 100 -7.85 3.98 2.59
N GLY A 101 -9.00 4.05 1.94
CA GLY A 101 -10.28 4.33 2.57
C GLY A 101 -10.92 3.06 3.13
N ARG A 102 -12.16 3.16 3.61
CA ARG A 102 -12.89 2.02 4.18
C ARG A 102 -13.43 1.04 3.13
N ASP A 103 -13.59 1.49 1.90
CA ASP A 103 -14.18 0.70 0.81
C ASP A 103 -13.42 0.77 -0.51
N ARG A 104 -12.44 1.68 -0.63
CA ARG A 104 -11.67 1.93 -1.85
C ARG A 104 -10.36 2.65 -1.57
N PHE A 105 -9.52 2.71 -2.58
CA PHE A 105 -8.27 3.44 -2.57
C PHE A 105 -8.43 4.79 -3.27
N TYR A 106 -7.67 5.76 -2.83
CA TYR A 106 -7.68 7.12 -3.37
C TYR A 106 -6.28 7.60 -3.66
N MET A 107 -6.20 8.59 -4.52
CA MET A 107 -4.99 9.38 -4.74
C MET A 107 -5.30 10.87 -4.85
N TYR A 108 -4.31 11.68 -4.50
CA TYR A 108 -4.34 13.13 -4.66
C TYR A 108 -3.09 13.61 -5.38
N SER A 109 -3.29 14.27 -6.53
CA SER A 109 -2.26 14.88 -7.36
C SER A 109 -2.66 16.30 -7.80
N GLY A 110 -3.21 17.08 -6.86
CA GLY A 110 -3.89 18.36 -7.13
C GLY A 110 -5.41 18.24 -7.18
N ARG A 111 -5.93 17.06 -7.39
CA ARG A 111 -7.35 16.69 -7.22
C ARG A 111 -7.44 15.28 -6.63
N VAL A 112 -8.55 15.02 -5.96
CA VAL A 112 -8.84 13.69 -5.42
C VAL A 112 -9.40 12.80 -6.51
N GLU A 113 -8.81 11.62 -6.67
CA GLU A 113 -9.28 10.59 -7.58
C GLU A 113 -9.41 9.26 -6.85
N VAL A 114 -10.40 8.47 -7.27
CA VAL A 114 -10.52 7.08 -6.83
C VAL A 114 -9.58 6.23 -7.68
N LEU A 115 -8.73 5.43 -7.01
CA LEU A 115 -7.89 4.46 -7.70
C LEU A 115 -8.72 3.23 -8.08
N PRO A 116 -8.83 2.91 -9.39
CA PRO A 116 -9.43 1.65 -9.81
C PRO A 116 -8.60 0.47 -9.29
N CYS A 117 -9.24 -0.44 -8.59
CA CYS A 117 -8.59 -1.62 -8.03
C CYS A 117 -9.37 -2.87 -8.41
N ALA A 118 -8.76 -3.75 -9.21
CA ALA A 118 -9.35 -5.03 -9.58
C ALA A 118 -9.52 -5.96 -8.37
N LEU A 119 -8.66 -5.82 -7.38
CA LEU A 119 -8.68 -6.61 -6.14
C LEU A 119 -9.59 -6.02 -5.04
N ARG A 120 -10.32 -4.94 -5.34
CA ARG A 120 -11.10 -4.21 -4.34
C ARG A 120 -12.02 -5.12 -3.52
N GLN A 121 -12.83 -5.92 -4.19
CA GLN A 121 -13.78 -6.79 -3.51
C GLN A 121 -13.08 -7.83 -2.64
N TYR A 122 -12.02 -8.43 -3.14
CA TYR A 122 -11.22 -9.42 -2.42
C TYR A 122 -10.61 -8.83 -1.14
N ILE A 123 -9.98 -7.65 -1.24
CA ILE A 123 -9.28 -7.01 -0.12
C ILE A 123 -10.28 -6.54 0.94
N PHE A 124 -11.29 -5.75 0.56
CA PHE A 124 -12.21 -5.14 1.52
C PHE A 124 -13.22 -6.13 2.13
N ALA A 125 -13.44 -7.29 1.51
CA ALA A 125 -14.19 -8.38 2.13
C ALA A 125 -13.39 -9.13 3.21
N ASP A 126 -12.06 -9.10 3.11
CA ASP A 126 -11.17 -9.84 4.01
C ASP A 126 -10.56 -8.97 5.13
N ILE A 127 -10.67 -7.66 5.05
CA ILE A 127 -10.15 -6.76 6.09
C ILE A 127 -10.90 -6.96 7.41
N ASN A 128 -10.14 -7.14 8.49
CA ASN A 128 -10.67 -7.11 9.85
C ASN A 128 -10.91 -5.66 10.29
N ASN A 129 -12.16 -5.22 10.24
CA ASN A 129 -12.53 -3.84 10.59
C ASN A 129 -12.30 -3.50 12.06
N ASP A 130 -12.34 -4.48 12.97
CA ASP A 130 -12.06 -4.26 14.40
C ASP A 130 -10.58 -3.92 14.63
N GLN A 131 -9.70 -4.30 13.68
CA GLN A 131 -8.28 -4.04 13.70
C GLN A 131 -7.85 -2.99 12.65
N ALA A 132 -8.79 -2.24 12.10
CA ALA A 132 -8.54 -1.25 11.05
C ALA A 132 -7.49 -0.19 11.42
N TYR A 133 -7.37 0.15 12.70
CA TYR A 133 -6.38 1.10 13.20
C TYR A 133 -4.92 0.67 12.99
N GLN A 134 -4.67 -0.63 12.79
CA GLN A 134 -3.34 -1.17 12.51
C GLN A 134 -2.92 -1.06 11.04
N VAL A 135 -3.84 -0.68 10.14
CA VAL A 135 -3.49 -0.50 8.73
C VAL A 135 -2.47 0.63 8.59
N PHE A 136 -1.40 0.36 7.89
CA PHE A 136 -0.40 1.38 7.58
C PHE A 136 0.07 1.27 6.13
N ALA A 137 0.55 2.39 5.60
CA ALA A 137 1.10 2.48 4.27
C ALA A 137 2.63 2.57 4.30
N GLY A 138 3.25 2.00 3.29
CA GLY A 138 4.67 2.09 3.01
C GLY A 138 4.92 2.41 1.54
N ALA A 139 6.11 2.86 1.20
CA ALA A 139 6.53 3.03 -0.18
C ALA A 139 7.81 2.26 -0.47
N ASN A 140 7.92 1.80 -1.70
CA ASN A 140 9.14 1.26 -2.27
C ASN A 140 9.38 1.98 -3.61
N GLU A 141 10.03 3.15 -3.53
CA GLU A 141 10.23 4.02 -4.69
C GLU A 141 11.12 3.38 -5.76
N ALA A 142 12.02 2.49 -5.37
CA ALA A 142 12.89 1.79 -6.31
C ALA A 142 12.11 0.93 -7.32
N TYR A 143 10.94 0.44 -6.90
CA TYR A 143 10.05 -0.39 -7.72
C TYR A 143 8.74 0.31 -8.09
N ASN A 144 8.62 1.62 -7.78
CA ASN A 144 7.43 2.42 -8.07
C ASN A 144 6.16 1.90 -7.38
N GLU A 145 6.28 1.49 -6.13
CA GLU A 145 5.24 0.80 -5.39
C GLU A 145 4.78 1.56 -4.16
N VAL A 146 3.48 1.49 -3.91
CA VAL A 146 2.83 1.86 -2.65
C VAL A 146 2.22 0.62 -2.04
N TRP A 147 2.51 0.39 -0.78
CA TRP A 147 2.12 -0.77 -0.02
C TRP A 147 1.13 -0.39 1.07
N TRP A 148 0.10 -1.21 1.29
CA TRP A 148 -0.77 -1.15 2.45
C TRP A 148 -0.78 -2.49 3.14
N TYR A 149 -0.49 -2.46 4.41
CA TYR A 149 -0.48 -3.62 5.28
C TYR A 149 -1.75 -3.64 6.12
N TYR A 150 -2.38 -4.78 6.25
CA TYR A 150 -3.64 -4.90 6.98
C TYR A 150 -3.78 -6.24 7.70
N VAL A 151 -4.71 -6.29 8.67
CA VAL A 151 -5.09 -7.51 9.36
C VAL A 151 -6.24 -8.16 8.61
N SER A 152 -6.09 -9.44 8.25
CA SER A 152 -7.13 -10.17 7.52
C SER A 152 -8.13 -10.82 8.48
N ASN A 153 -9.36 -10.94 8.01
CA ASN A 153 -10.41 -11.71 8.69
C ASN A 153 -10.18 -13.22 8.56
N SER A 154 -9.64 -13.63 7.42
CA SER A 154 -9.41 -15.05 7.11
C SER A 154 -8.38 -15.71 8.03
N SER A 155 -7.45 -14.95 8.59
CA SER A 155 -6.46 -15.48 9.56
C SER A 155 -7.02 -15.61 10.97
N GLY A 156 -8.10 -14.89 11.30
CA GLY A 156 -8.63 -14.79 12.65
C GLY A 156 -7.67 -14.15 13.67
N GLY A 157 -6.56 -13.56 13.16
CA GLY A 157 -5.53 -12.93 13.96
C GLY A 157 -5.82 -11.48 14.32
N THR A 158 -5.00 -10.93 15.20
CA THR A 158 -5.05 -9.52 15.62
C THR A 158 -3.81 -8.73 15.20
N THR A 159 -2.93 -9.34 14.41
CA THR A 159 -1.69 -8.75 13.91
C THR A 159 -1.73 -8.67 12.40
N VAL A 160 -1.04 -7.69 11.83
CA VAL A 160 -0.94 -7.53 10.38
C VAL A 160 -0.31 -8.79 9.77
N ASP A 161 -0.97 -9.34 8.77
CA ASP A 161 -0.61 -10.60 8.12
C ASP A 161 -0.65 -10.55 6.59
N LYS A 162 -1.31 -9.53 6.03
CA LYS A 162 -1.44 -9.36 4.59
C LYS A 162 -1.03 -7.98 4.13
N TYR A 163 -0.70 -7.91 2.86
CA TYR A 163 -0.43 -6.65 2.17
C TYR A 163 -1.10 -6.59 0.81
N VAL A 164 -1.29 -5.39 0.34
CA VAL A 164 -1.64 -5.07 -1.04
C VAL A 164 -0.69 -3.99 -1.55
N ILE A 165 -0.26 -4.12 -2.80
CA ILE A 165 0.66 -3.21 -3.47
C ILE A 165 -0.04 -2.60 -4.67
N TYR A 166 0.20 -1.33 -4.88
CA TYR A 166 -0.11 -0.62 -6.11
C TYR A 166 1.19 -0.14 -6.76
N ASN A 167 1.50 -0.67 -7.95
CA ASN A 167 2.55 -0.12 -8.79
C ASN A 167 1.97 1.08 -9.54
N TYR A 168 2.45 2.29 -9.20
CA TYR A 168 1.88 3.52 -9.77
C TYR A 168 2.39 3.84 -11.18
N LEU A 169 3.46 3.20 -11.65
CA LEU A 169 3.96 3.34 -13.01
C LEU A 169 3.16 2.44 -13.97
N ASP A 170 3.06 1.15 -13.65
CA ASP A 170 2.41 0.16 -14.48
C ASP A 170 0.88 0.08 -14.23
N ARG A 171 0.41 0.69 -13.13
CA ARG A 171 -0.99 0.69 -12.68
C ARG A 171 -1.54 -0.70 -12.41
N VAL A 172 -0.70 -1.57 -11.85
CA VAL A 172 -1.02 -2.96 -11.54
C VAL A 172 -1.13 -3.13 -10.03
N TRP A 173 -1.95 -4.09 -9.61
CA TRP A 173 -2.15 -4.43 -8.22
C TRP A 173 -1.61 -5.82 -7.91
N TYR A 174 -0.93 -5.93 -6.77
CA TYR A 174 -0.43 -7.19 -6.23
C TYR A 174 -0.91 -7.34 -4.79
N TYR A 175 -0.94 -8.56 -4.29
CA TYR A 175 -1.25 -8.85 -2.90
C TYR A 175 -0.47 -10.07 -2.43
N GLY A 176 -0.33 -10.22 -1.13
CA GLY A 176 0.34 -11.36 -0.55
C GLY A 176 0.24 -11.38 0.98
N ASN A 177 0.94 -12.32 1.57
CA ASN A 177 1.00 -12.52 3.01
C ASN A 177 2.37 -12.08 3.52
N LEU A 178 2.40 -11.18 4.50
CA LEU A 178 3.63 -10.73 5.13
C LEU A 178 3.32 -10.07 6.48
N ASN A 179 3.91 -10.59 7.54
CA ASN A 179 3.77 -10.05 8.89
C ASN A 179 4.76 -8.92 9.12
N ARG A 180 4.28 -7.68 9.10
CA ARG A 180 5.08 -6.50 9.41
C ARG A 180 4.28 -5.53 10.26
N SER A 181 4.95 -4.89 11.20
CA SER A 181 4.34 -3.89 12.09
C SER A 181 4.67 -2.46 11.71
N ALA A 182 5.75 -2.25 10.96
CA ALA A 182 6.18 -0.94 10.47
C ALA A 182 7.04 -1.10 9.22
N TRP A 183 7.10 -0.03 8.42
CA TRP A 183 7.88 0.04 7.19
C TRP A 183 8.58 1.39 7.06
N ILE A 184 9.85 1.36 6.66
CA ILE A 184 10.63 2.54 6.29
C ILE A 184 11.21 2.29 4.91
N GLN A 185 10.96 3.20 3.99
CA GLN A 185 11.51 3.11 2.63
C GLN A 185 13.04 3.30 2.62
N SER A 186 13.67 2.87 1.54
CA SER A 186 15.08 3.16 1.28
C SER A 186 15.31 4.68 1.19
N GLY A 187 16.46 5.12 1.63
CA GLY A 187 16.82 6.54 1.64
C GLY A 187 18.14 6.68 2.37
N THR A 188 18.11 6.80 3.69
CA THR A 188 19.32 6.77 4.52
C THR A 188 19.97 5.39 4.51
N GLN A 189 19.18 4.34 4.38
CA GLN A 189 19.63 2.96 4.23
C GLN A 189 19.49 2.52 2.76
N PRO A 190 20.35 1.60 2.27
CA PRO A 190 20.30 1.16 0.88
C PRO A 190 19.06 0.35 0.52
N TYR A 191 18.44 -0.28 1.52
CA TYR A 191 17.27 -1.15 1.35
C TYR A 191 16.12 -0.71 2.25
N PRO A 192 14.87 -0.97 1.89
CA PRO A 192 13.74 -0.78 2.79
C PRO A 192 13.89 -1.65 4.05
N ILE A 193 13.44 -1.13 5.18
CA ILE A 193 13.48 -1.83 6.47
C ILE A 193 12.06 -1.96 6.98
N ALA A 194 11.73 -3.16 7.45
CA ALA A 194 10.49 -3.40 8.15
C ALA A 194 10.71 -4.10 9.49
N ALA A 195 9.83 -3.82 10.43
CA ALA A 195 9.81 -4.50 11.72
C ALA A 195 8.83 -5.68 11.69
N ASP A 196 9.22 -6.79 12.29
CA ASP A 196 8.31 -7.91 12.54
C ASP A 196 7.75 -7.88 13.97
N TYR A 197 6.77 -8.74 14.26
CA TYR A 197 6.18 -8.86 15.59
C TYR A 197 7.07 -9.63 16.60
N ASN A 198 8.19 -10.18 16.15
CA ASN A 198 9.18 -10.83 17.01
C ASN A 198 10.28 -9.86 17.49
N GLY A 199 10.14 -8.56 17.18
CA GLY A 199 11.10 -7.53 17.58
C GLY A 199 12.35 -7.47 16.72
N ARG A 200 12.32 -8.01 15.48
CA ARG A 200 13.42 -7.95 14.53
C ARG A 200 13.22 -6.89 13.51
N LEU A 201 14.31 -6.28 13.04
CA LEU A 201 14.35 -5.40 11.88
C LEU A 201 14.89 -6.20 10.69
N LEU A 202 14.16 -6.21 9.61
CA LEU A 202 14.46 -6.99 8.42
C LEU A 202 14.64 -6.06 7.22
N TYR A 203 15.73 -6.27 6.48
CA TYR A 203 15.91 -5.65 5.17
C TYR A 203 15.00 -6.34 4.15
N HIS A 204 14.37 -5.53 3.32
CA HIS A 204 13.62 -5.99 2.16
C HIS A 204 14.38 -5.69 0.87
N GLU A 205 14.06 -6.40 -0.20
CA GLU A 205 14.72 -6.26 -1.52
C GLU A 205 16.24 -6.54 -1.47
N ASN A 206 16.68 -7.36 -0.53
CA ASN A 206 18.08 -7.72 -0.34
C ASN A 206 18.31 -9.23 -0.47
N GLY A 207 18.60 -9.67 -1.70
CA GLY A 207 18.84 -11.09 -2.00
C GLY A 207 17.59 -11.87 -2.42
N CYS A 208 17.73 -13.18 -2.50
CA CYS A 208 16.70 -14.11 -3.00
C CYS A 208 16.23 -15.09 -1.93
N ASP A 209 16.79 -15.04 -0.73
CA ASP A 209 16.48 -15.96 0.35
C ASP A 209 15.82 -15.23 1.53
N ASP A 210 14.84 -15.87 2.16
CA ASP A 210 14.31 -15.46 3.45
C ASP A 210 15.32 -15.79 4.55
N GLN A 211 15.95 -14.75 5.07
CA GLN A 211 16.92 -14.83 6.17
C GLN A 211 16.29 -14.54 7.54
N SER A 212 14.98 -14.53 7.63
CA SER A 212 14.27 -14.29 8.91
C SER A 212 14.41 -15.43 9.90
N THR A 213 14.87 -16.60 9.46
CA THR A 213 15.11 -17.78 10.26
C THR A 213 16.62 -18.04 10.42
N ALA A 214 16.99 -18.92 11.35
CA ALA A 214 18.40 -19.28 11.59
C ALA A 214 19.08 -19.96 10.38
N SER A 215 18.29 -20.57 9.51
CA SER A 215 18.75 -21.14 8.24
C SER A 215 18.04 -20.42 7.12
N PRO A 216 18.76 -19.72 6.21
CA PRO A 216 18.18 -19.09 5.05
C PRO A 216 17.33 -20.10 4.25
N GLN A 217 16.14 -19.68 3.87
CA GLN A 217 15.23 -20.46 3.04
C GLN A 217 14.97 -19.72 1.72
N PRO A 218 14.88 -20.40 0.59
CA PRO A 218 14.52 -19.75 -0.65
C PRO A 218 13.13 -19.14 -0.55
N ILE A 219 12.96 -17.93 -1.10
CA ILE A 219 11.67 -17.26 -1.18
C ILE A 219 10.81 -18.02 -2.19
N ASP A 220 9.61 -18.45 -1.76
CA ASP A 220 8.61 -19.05 -2.64
C ASP A 220 7.95 -17.95 -3.49
N ALA A 221 8.49 -17.75 -4.68
CA ALA A 221 8.03 -16.74 -5.62
C ALA A 221 7.18 -17.37 -6.73
N TYR A 222 5.98 -16.82 -6.93
CA TYR A 222 5.10 -17.27 -8.00
C TYR A 222 4.39 -16.09 -8.69
N VAL A 223 4.01 -16.31 -9.94
CA VAL A 223 3.16 -15.41 -10.72
C VAL A 223 1.96 -16.20 -11.20
N GLN A 224 0.77 -15.70 -10.91
CA GLN A 224 -0.48 -16.28 -11.38
C GLN A 224 -1.24 -15.24 -12.18
N SER A 225 -1.61 -15.58 -13.42
CA SER A 225 -2.52 -14.74 -14.20
C SER A 225 -3.95 -14.89 -13.69
N SER A 226 -4.80 -13.90 -13.98
CA SER A 226 -6.25 -14.11 -13.96
C SER A 226 -6.66 -15.14 -14.99
N ASP A 227 -7.86 -15.67 -14.86
CA ASP A 227 -8.48 -16.49 -15.88
C ASP A 227 -8.62 -15.68 -17.16
N PHE A 228 -8.40 -16.32 -18.30
CA PHE A 228 -8.54 -15.69 -19.60
C PHE A 228 -9.30 -16.62 -20.56
N ASP A 229 -10.20 -16.02 -21.32
CA ASP A 229 -10.99 -16.73 -22.32
C ASP A 229 -10.28 -16.75 -23.67
N ILE A 230 -10.47 -17.84 -24.42
CA ILE A 230 -10.03 -17.94 -25.80
C ILE A 230 -11.13 -17.39 -26.71
N GLY A 231 -10.94 -16.13 -27.16
CA GLY A 231 -11.97 -15.38 -27.90
C GLY A 231 -13.02 -14.82 -26.95
N ASP A 232 -14.28 -15.11 -27.21
CA ASP A 232 -15.45 -14.68 -26.44
C ASP A 232 -15.97 -15.75 -25.44
N GLY A 233 -15.13 -16.71 -25.09
CA GLY A 233 -15.43 -17.72 -24.07
C GLY A 233 -16.30 -18.88 -24.54
N HIS A 234 -16.74 -18.89 -25.81
CA HIS A 234 -17.55 -19.99 -26.40
C HIS A 234 -16.73 -21.02 -27.16
N ASN A 235 -15.43 -20.82 -27.26
CA ASN A 235 -14.56 -21.66 -28.06
C ASN A 235 -13.73 -22.59 -27.19
N PHE A 236 -13.68 -23.87 -27.57
CA PHE A 236 -12.75 -24.82 -26.98
C PHE A 236 -11.39 -24.71 -27.66
N GLY A 237 -10.34 -24.58 -26.86
CA GLY A 237 -8.96 -24.58 -27.32
C GLY A 237 -8.24 -25.86 -26.95
N PHE A 238 -7.50 -26.45 -27.90
CA PHE A 238 -6.59 -27.55 -27.61
C PHE A 238 -5.15 -27.04 -27.56
N VAL A 239 -4.54 -27.05 -26.39
CA VAL A 239 -3.15 -26.63 -26.19
C VAL A 239 -2.26 -27.87 -26.36
N TRP A 240 -1.56 -27.94 -27.47
CA TRP A 240 -0.64 -29.06 -27.76
C TRP A 240 0.82 -28.75 -27.43
N ARG A 241 1.15 -27.46 -27.20
CA ARG A 241 2.51 -27.05 -26.88
C ARG A 241 2.50 -25.71 -26.14
N ILE A 242 3.31 -25.61 -25.09
CA ILE A 242 3.61 -24.39 -24.37
C ILE A 242 5.13 -24.19 -24.45
N LEU A 243 5.55 -23.00 -24.81
CA LEU A 243 6.96 -22.59 -24.84
C LEU A 243 7.14 -21.48 -23.77
N PRO A 244 7.69 -21.81 -22.60
CA PRO A 244 7.99 -20.80 -21.61
C PRO A 244 9.15 -19.93 -22.08
N ASP A 245 8.98 -18.61 -21.99
CA ASP A 245 10.04 -17.64 -22.18
C ASP A 245 10.61 -17.28 -20.79
N VAL A 246 11.64 -18.02 -20.39
CA VAL A 246 12.24 -17.89 -19.06
C VAL A 246 13.72 -17.60 -19.19
N ASN A 247 14.19 -16.59 -18.49
CA ASN A 247 15.58 -16.21 -18.42
C ASN A 247 16.14 -16.48 -17.02
N PHE A 248 17.18 -17.28 -16.92
CA PHE A 248 17.86 -17.62 -15.67
C PHE A 248 19.13 -16.80 -15.43
N ASN A 249 19.33 -15.70 -16.15
CA ASN A 249 20.48 -14.81 -15.92
C ASN A 249 20.41 -14.22 -14.52
N GLY A 250 21.51 -14.32 -13.79
CA GLY A 250 21.61 -13.84 -12.42
C GLY A 250 21.21 -14.87 -11.35
N SER A 251 20.73 -16.06 -11.73
CA SER A 251 20.52 -17.13 -10.77
C SER A 251 21.85 -17.61 -10.18
N THR A 252 21.90 -17.75 -8.87
CA THR A 252 23.04 -18.33 -8.13
C THR A 252 22.91 -19.84 -7.96
N THR A 253 21.80 -20.42 -8.36
CA THR A 253 21.52 -21.86 -8.28
C THR A 253 22.23 -22.60 -9.41
N ASN A 254 22.82 -23.75 -9.10
CA ASN A 254 23.50 -24.59 -10.12
C ASN A 254 22.53 -25.14 -11.17
N GLU A 255 21.30 -25.43 -10.76
CA GLU A 255 20.24 -25.98 -11.60
C GLU A 255 18.93 -25.17 -11.40
N PRO A 256 18.84 -23.98 -12.00
CA PRO A 256 17.63 -23.17 -11.87
C PRO A 256 16.44 -23.85 -12.58
N SER A 257 15.29 -23.87 -11.92
CA SER A 257 14.08 -24.49 -12.45
C SER A 257 12.86 -23.61 -12.19
N VAL A 258 11.87 -23.72 -13.08
CA VAL A 258 10.55 -23.08 -12.95
C VAL A 258 9.49 -24.13 -13.18
N THR A 259 8.49 -24.16 -12.29
CA THR A 259 7.31 -25.00 -12.46
C THR A 259 6.20 -24.18 -13.10
N MET A 260 5.69 -24.61 -14.24
CA MET A 260 4.54 -23.99 -14.88
C MET A 260 3.31 -24.85 -14.67
N THR A 261 2.25 -24.27 -14.12
CA THR A 261 0.97 -24.94 -13.93
C THR A 261 -0.08 -24.31 -14.83
N VAL A 262 -0.75 -25.09 -15.64
CA VAL A 262 -1.89 -24.67 -16.46
C VAL A 262 -3.15 -25.31 -15.89
N ARG A 263 -4.18 -24.50 -15.65
CA ARG A 263 -5.48 -24.96 -15.18
C ARG A 263 -6.52 -24.70 -16.26
N SER A 264 -7.45 -25.64 -16.49
CA SER A 264 -8.60 -25.43 -17.35
C SER A 264 -9.87 -25.39 -16.51
N GLU A 265 -10.86 -24.62 -16.94
CA GLU A 265 -12.14 -24.46 -16.23
C GLU A 265 -13.11 -25.64 -16.45
N GLU A 266 -12.82 -26.58 -17.34
CA GLU A 266 -13.76 -27.64 -17.71
C GLU A 266 -14.18 -28.58 -16.57
N HIS A 267 -13.67 -28.39 -15.34
CA HIS A 267 -13.89 -29.35 -14.26
C HIS A 267 -14.33 -28.73 -12.92
N THR A 268 -15.04 -27.60 -12.94
CA THR A 268 -15.61 -27.05 -11.70
C THR A 268 -16.94 -27.69 -11.25
N SER A 269 -17.53 -28.59 -12.02
CA SER A 269 -18.80 -29.20 -11.68
C SER A 269 -18.77 -30.65 -11.18
N GLU A 270 -17.64 -31.37 -11.28
CA GLU A 270 -17.52 -32.67 -10.62
C GLU A 270 -16.07 -32.97 -10.18
N LEU A 271 -15.96 -33.43 -8.94
CA LEU A 271 -14.79 -34.02 -8.32
C LEU A 271 -14.09 -35.05 -9.24
N GLN A 272 -13.19 -34.61 -10.11
CA GLN A 272 -12.07 -35.47 -10.54
C GLN A 272 -11.18 -34.83 -11.60
N SER A 273 -9.90 -35.00 -11.36
CA SER A 273 -8.74 -34.69 -12.20
C SER A 273 -8.34 -33.23 -12.35
N GLN A 274 -7.65 -32.72 -11.34
CA GLN A 274 -6.59 -31.78 -11.60
C GLN A 274 -5.54 -32.45 -12.49
N SER A 275 -5.57 -32.19 -13.78
CA SER A 275 -4.41 -32.50 -14.62
C SER A 275 -3.36 -31.43 -14.42
N THR A 276 -2.60 -31.55 -13.34
CA THR A 276 -1.37 -30.81 -13.15
C THR A 276 -0.38 -31.31 -14.17
N ILE A 277 -0.19 -30.56 -15.26
CA ILE A 277 0.89 -30.83 -16.19
C ILE A 277 2.15 -30.23 -15.55
N SER A 278 2.81 -31.02 -14.71
CA SER A 278 4.14 -30.72 -14.19
C SER A 278 5.13 -30.99 -15.32
N TYR A 279 5.58 -29.96 -16.02
CA TYR A 279 6.72 -30.11 -16.92
C TYR A 279 8.01 -29.90 -16.08
N ALA A 280 8.63 -31.05 -15.81
CA ALA A 280 9.96 -31.09 -15.22
C ALA A 280 10.99 -30.51 -16.20
N VAL A 281 11.80 -29.61 -15.61
CA VAL A 281 13.22 -29.40 -15.88
C VAL A 281 13.68 -29.52 -17.32
N PHE A 282 13.81 -28.40 -18.00
CA PHE A 282 14.74 -28.32 -19.13
C PHE A 282 16.12 -27.90 -18.62
N CYS A 283 17.00 -28.90 -18.45
CA CYS A 283 18.44 -28.68 -18.41
C CYS A 283 18.90 -28.13 -19.75
N LEU A 284 19.15 -26.84 -19.86
CA LEU A 284 19.92 -26.29 -20.96
C LEU A 284 21.39 -26.55 -20.68
N LYS A 285 21.93 -27.61 -21.27
CA LYS A 285 23.39 -27.79 -21.38
C LYS A 285 23.98 -26.61 -22.14
N LYS A 286 24.80 -25.84 -21.45
CA LYS A 286 25.69 -24.84 -22.04
C LYS A 286 26.67 -25.58 -22.96
N LYS A 287 26.66 -25.28 -24.27
CA LYS A 287 27.78 -25.51 -25.14
C LYS A 287 28.77 -24.35 -25.04
#